data_df6798cbf8f6e6f4e72becdc70935309
#
_entry.id   df6798cbf8f6e6f4e72becdc70935309
#
_cell.length_a   1.000
_cell.length_b   1.000
_cell.length_c   1.000
_cell.angle_alpha   90.00
_cell.angle_beta   90.00
_cell.angle_gamma   90.00
#
_symmetry.space_group_name_H-M   'P 1'
#
loop_
_entity.id
_entity.type
_entity.pdbx_description
1 polymer ?
#
loop_
_entity_poly.entity_id
_entity_poly.type
_entity_poly.pdbx_seq_one_letter_code
_entity_poly.pdbx_strand_id
1 'polypeptide(L)'
;VMGVPKTIDNDLYGTDHCPGYASAAKYIATSFMEVYLDSHVYDTGMVVIMEIMGRHAGWLAAASALASEYGAGPDLIYLPETDFDMPKFINDVKGVYAKKGNCLVAVSEGIHYADGGFVSEAKVEKTDGFGHAQMGGLASILAEVIKEEMDVKVRGIELNLLQRCGAHLASETDIEESFMAGKAAVENAIAGINGRMIAFERGIQNGRYACKTKLVPLMEVANVEKKIPRSWINEDGTGVNHQFIEYALPLIQGEPDLPKQDSLPRFAKLKKILAK
;
A
#
# COMPACT_ATOMS: atom_id res chain seq x y z
N VAL A 1 7.98 -11.73 -26.32
CA VAL A 1 7.52 -11.54 -24.93
C VAL A 1 7.01 -10.11 -24.77
N MET A 2 5.82 -9.96 -24.19
CA MET A 2 5.23 -8.69 -23.82
C MET A 2 4.92 -8.74 -22.32
N GLY A 3 5.47 -7.80 -21.55
CA GLY A 3 5.21 -7.68 -20.11
C GLY A 3 3.97 -6.87 -19.83
N VAL A 4 3.20 -7.25 -18.81
CA VAL A 4 2.12 -6.46 -18.22
C VAL A 4 2.49 -6.21 -16.77
N PRO A 5 2.47 -4.96 -16.26
CA PRO A 5 2.80 -4.67 -14.87
C PRO A 5 1.81 -5.36 -13.93
N LYS A 6 2.30 -5.91 -12.84
CA LYS A 6 1.49 -6.59 -11.82
C LYS A 6 2.20 -6.50 -10.49
N THR A 7 1.70 -5.71 -9.59
CA THR A 7 1.95 -5.73 -8.15
C THR A 7 1.16 -4.60 -7.47
N ILE A 8 0.57 -4.87 -6.31
CA ILE A 8 -0.04 -3.83 -5.48
C ILE A 8 1.01 -2.96 -4.77
N ASP A 9 2.26 -3.45 -4.65
CA ASP A 9 3.34 -2.75 -3.96
C ASP A 9 3.79 -1.47 -4.68
N ASN A 10 3.39 -1.32 -5.95
CA ASN A 10 3.66 -0.12 -6.75
C ASN A 10 5.15 0.19 -6.96
N ASP A 11 5.99 -0.81 -6.88
CA ASP A 11 7.45 -0.74 -6.85
C ASP A 11 8.13 -1.02 -8.19
N LEU A 12 7.37 -1.24 -9.29
CA LEU A 12 7.96 -1.44 -10.61
C LEU A 12 8.47 -0.13 -11.20
N TYR A 13 9.73 -0.16 -11.64
CA TYR A 13 10.34 0.96 -12.33
C TYR A 13 9.74 1.19 -13.73
N GLY A 14 9.79 2.43 -14.22
CA GLY A 14 9.38 2.79 -15.58
C GLY A 14 7.88 3.02 -15.78
N THR A 15 7.04 2.71 -14.80
CA THR A 15 5.60 2.99 -14.79
C THR A 15 5.23 4.02 -13.72
N ASP A 16 4.23 4.85 -13.97
CA ASP A 16 3.72 5.80 -12.97
C ASP A 16 3.16 5.06 -11.76
N HIS A 17 2.33 4.07 -11.99
CA HIS A 17 1.78 3.18 -10.94
C HIS A 17 1.54 1.78 -11.51
N CYS A 18 1.14 0.85 -10.66
CA CYS A 18 0.91 -0.54 -11.03
C CYS A 18 -0.57 -0.92 -10.88
N PRO A 19 -1.12 -1.75 -11.77
CA PRO A 19 -2.46 -2.31 -11.62
C PRO A 19 -2.67 -2.99 -10.28
N GLY A 20 -3.77 -2.66 -9.60
CA GLY A 20 -4.12 -3.17 -8.27
C GLY A 20 -3.68 -2.27 -7.12
N TYR A 21 -2.67 -1.42 -7.30
CA TYR A 21 -2.21 -0.48 -6.26
C TYR A 21 -3.32 0.45 -5.80
N ALA A 22 -4.03 1.08 -6.73
CA ALA A 22 -5.02 2.08 -6.39
C ALA A 22 -6.22 1.50 -5.62
N SER A 23 -6.67 0.30 -5.98
CA SER A 23 -7.70 -0.42 -5.23
C SER A 23 -7.24 -0.78 -3.82
N ALA A 24 -6.00 -1.26 -3.67
CA ALA A 24 -5.41 -1.53 -2.36
C ALA A 24 -5.24 -0.25 -1.53
N ALA A 25 -4.80 0.85 -2.14
CA ALA A 25 -4.69 2.16 -1.49
C ALA A 25 -6.04 2.68 -0.97
N LYS A 26 -7.11 2.53 -1.77
CA LYS A 26 -8.48 2.88 -1.37
C LYS A 26 -8.95 2.02 -0.19
N TYR A 27 -8.69 0.72 -0.23
CA TYR A 27 -8.99 -0.21 0.86
C TYR A 27 -8.27 0.20 2.16
N ILE A 28 -6.98 0.49 2.08
CA ILE A 28 -6.16 0.89 3.23
C ILE A 28 -6.69 2.21 3.81
N ALA A 29 -6.86 3.25 3.00
CA ALA A 29 -7.37 4.54 3.46
C ALA A 29 -8.74 4.40 4.14
N THR A 30 -9.66 3.64 3.55
CA THR A 30 -10.99 3.38 4.13
C THR A 30 -10.88 2.65 5.47
N SER A 31 -10.05 1.60 5.54
CA SER A 31 -9.83 0.84 6.79
C SER A 31 -9.26 1.72 7.91
N PHE A 32 -8.37 2.66 7.57
CA PHE A 32 -7.86 3.63 8.54
C PHE A 32 -8.95 4.57 9.04
N MET A 33 -9.83 5.06 8.18
CA MET A 33 -10.97 5.89 8.59
C MET A 33 -11.92 5.13 9.53
N GLU A 34 -12.24 3.88 9.20
CA GLU A 34 -13.13 3.03 10.02
C GLU A 34 -12.52 2.74 11.39
N VAL A 35 -11.24 2.37 11.44
CA VAL A 35 -10.52 2.11 12.71
C VAL A 35 -10.31 3.40 13.51
N TYR A 36 -10.07 4.53 12.85
CA TYR A 36 -10.00 5.83 13.51
C TYR A 36 -11.30 6.12 14.27
N LEU A 37 -12.45 5.97 13.61
CA LEU A 37 -13.76 6.23 14.23
C LEU A 37 -14.01 5.27 15.38
N ASP A 38 -13.73 3.97 15.25
CA ASP A 38 -13.89 2.99 16.33
C ASP A 38 -12.98 3.34 17.53
N SER A 39 -11.74 3.72 17.27
CA SER A 39 -10.76 4.06 18.33
C SER A 39 -11.10 5.33 19.12
N HIS A 40 -11.97 6.17 18.59
CA HIS A 40 -12.37 7.45 19.20
C HIS A 40 -13.80 7.41 19.82
N VAL A 41 -14.43 6.22 19.88
CA VAL A 41 -15.79 6.08 20.47
C VAL A 41 -15.78 6.30 21.98
N TYR A 42 -14.71 5.92 22.66
CA TYR A 42 -14.61 5.95 24.12
C TYR A 42 -13.58 6.96 24.61
N ASP A 43 -13.87 7.61 25.74
CA ASP A 43 -12.97 8.58 26.40
C ASP A 43 -11.68 7.92 26.96
N THR A 44 -11.63 6.61 27.06
CA THR A 44 -10.48 5.85 27.60
C THR A 44 -9.39 5.66 26.58
N GLY A 45 -9.26 6.32 25.56
CA GLY A 45 -8.18 6.29 24.58
C GLY A 45 -7.51 4.92 24.29
N MET A 46 -6.86 4.81 23.14
CA MET A 46 -6.06 3.63 22.83
C MET A 46 -4.95 3.95 21.84
N VAL A 47 -3.97 3.06 21.76
CA VAL A 47 -3.01 3.01 20.66
C VAL A 47 -3.41 1.89 19.71
N VAL A 48 -3.50 2.20 18.41
CA VAL A 48 -3.74 1.20 17.36
C VAL A 48 -2.59 1.23 16.38
N ILE A 49 -1.98 0.08 16.11
CA ILE A 49 -0.90 -0.10 15.16
C ILE A 49 -1.40 -1.00 14.04
N MET A 50 -1.45 -0.47 12.82
CA MET A 50 -1.93 -1.20 11.64
C MET A 50 -0.76 -1.52 10.71
N GLU A 51 -0.53 -2.81 10.49
CA GLU A 51 0.50 -3.32 9.58
C GLU A 51 -0.05 -3.44 8.16
N ILE A 52 0.74 -2.95 7.21
CA ILE A 52 0.41 -2.85 5.81
C ILE A 52 1.51 -3.56 5.00
N MET A 53 1.13 -4.25 3.92
CA MET A 53 2.07 -4.85 2.98
C MET A 53 3.00 -3.80 2.35
N GLY A 54 4.17 -4.23 1.93
CA GLY A 54 5.19 -3.41 1.28
C GLY A 54 6.57 -3.68 1.87
N ARG A 55 7.33 -4.64 1.28
CA ARG A 55 8.61 -5.08 1.81
C ARG A 55 9.72 -4.06 1.58
N HIS A 56 9.83 -3.55 0.36
CA HIS A 56 10.95 -2.70 -0.07
C HIS A 56 10.54 -1.27 -0.39
N ALA A 57 9.24 -1.03 -0.56
CA ALA A 57 8.67 0.27 -0.88
C ALA A 57 7.39 0.52 -0.07
N GLY A 58 7.24 1.71 0.47
CA GLY A 58 6.18 2.09 1.39
C GLY A 58 4.91 2.64 0.74
N TRP A 59 4.70 2.47 -0.58
CA TRP A 59 3.58 3.06 -1.30
C TRP A 59 2.21 2.73 -0.71
N LEU A 60 2.01 1.48 -0.26
CA LEU A 60 0.75 1.06 0.37
C LEU A 60 0.59 1.66 1.77
N ALA A 61 1.64 1.63 2.60
CA ALA A 61 1.57 2.23 3.93
C ALA A 61 1.36 3.75 3.86
N ALA A 62 2.01 4.42 2.91
CA ALA A 62 1.81 5.85 2.65
C ALA A 62 0.36 6.18 2.23
N ALA A 63 -0.35 5.24 1.55
CA ALA A 63 -1.73 5.46 1.14
C ALA A 63 -2.70 5.67 2.32
N SER A 64 -2.34 5.24 3.53
CA SER A 64 -3.09 5.55 4.75
C SER A 64 -3.24 7.05 5.00
N ALA A 65 -2.28 7.87 4.51
CA ALA A 65 -2.32 9.33 4.61
C ALA A 65 -3.52 9.95 3.87
N LEU A 66 -4.10 9.28 2.87
CA LEU A 66 -5.31 9.75 2.18
C LEU A 66 -6.49 9.93 3.15
N ALA A 67 -6.57 9.13 4.20
CA ALA A 67 -7.57 9.26 5.24
C ALA A 67 -7.41 10.55 6.08
N SER A 68 -6.19 11.08 6.17
CA SER A 68 -5.90 12.32 6.91
C SER A 68 -6.51 13.56 6.28
N GLU A 69 -6.75 13.56 4.96
CA GLU A 69 -7.44 14.64 4.25
C GLU A 69 -8.88 14.85 4.75
N TYR A 70 -9.43 13.83 5.39
CA TYR A 70 -10.79 13.83 5.97
C TYR A 70 -10.77 13.81 7.50
N GLY A 71 -9.61 14.08 8.12
CA GLY A 71 -9.45 14.13 9.57
C GLY A 71 -9.54 12.80 10.31
N ALA A 72 -9.45 11.67 9.60
CA ALA A 72 -9.59 10.32 10.14
C ALA A 72 -8.42 9.39 9.74
N GLY A 73 -7.23 9.93 9.57
CA GLY A 73 -6.03 9.19 9.18
C GLY A 73 -5.10 8.87 10.35
N PRO A 74 -3.99 8.20 10.04
CA PRO A 74 -2.96 7.89 11.03
C PRO A 74 -2.26 9.15 11.55
N ASP A 75 -1.83 9.10 12.80
CA ASP A 75 -0.97 10.10 13.41
C ASP A 75 0.49 9.95 13.01
N LEU A 76 0.92 8.70 12.80
CA LEU A 76 2.29 8.33 12.47
C LEU A 76 2.27 7.29 11.34
N ILE A 77 3.19 7.45 10.38
CA ILE A 77 3.38 6.50 9.27
C ILE A 77 4.87 6.16 9.17
N TYR A 78 5.22 4.89 9.32
CA TYR A 78 6.59 4.40 9.19
C TYR A 78 6.75 3.60 7.90
N LEU A 79 7.75 4.00 7.10
CA LEU A 79 8.00 3.52 5.74
C LEU A 79 9.38 2.86 5.64
N PRO A 80 9.58 1.87 4.73
CA PRO A 80 10.87 1.24 4.53
C PRO A 80 11.90 2.16 3.86
N GLU A 81 11.52 3.33 3.36
CA GLU A 81 12.44 4.33 2.79
C GLU A 81 13.23 5.11 3.86
N THR A 82 12.93 4.90 5.14
CA THR A 82 13.61 5.55 6.27
C THR A 82 14.00 4.52 7.33
N ASP A 83 15.19 4.67 7.90
CA ASP A 83 15.64 3.80 8.97
C ASP A 83 14.70 3.90 10.18
N PHE A 84 14.32 2.74 10.71
CA PHE A 84 13.47 2.64 11.89
C PHE A 84 14.33 2.66 13.16
N ASP A 85 13.87 3.42 14.15
CA ASP A 85 14.48 3.49 15.48
C ASP A 85 13.42 3.22 16.55
N MET A 86 13.57 2.13 17.31
CA MET A 86 12.59 1.70 18.31
C MET A 86 12.41 2.71 19.46
N PRO A 87 13.46 3.27 20.05
CA PRO A 87 13.35 4.35 21.05
C PRO A 87 12.59 5.57 20.51
N LYS A 88 12.88 5.98 19.28
CA LYS A 88 12.15 7.08 18.62
C LYS A 88 10.68 6.75 18.46
N PHE A 89 10.35 5.55 17.95
CA PHE A 89 8.97 5.08 17.78
C PHE A 89 8.17 5.15 19.09
N ILE A 90 8.74 4.65 20.18
CA ILE A 90 8.12 4.70 21.51
C ILE A 90 7.85 6.15 21.94
N ASN A 91 8.83 7.03 21.75
CA ASN A 91 8.70 8.44 22.12
C ASN A 91 7.66 9.17 21.25
N ASP A 92 7.60 8.88 19.94
CA ASP A 92 6.62 9.45 19.01
C ASP A 92 5.20 9.04 19.43
N VAL A 93 4.96 7.75 19.70
CA VAL A 93 3.66 7.24 20.17
C VAL A 93 3.27 7.89 21.51
N LYS A 94 4.19 7.94 22.48
CA LYS A 94 3.96 8.60 23.78
C LYS A 94 3.60 10.08 23.60
N GLY A 95 4.30 10.77 22.71
CA GLY A 95 4.08 12.18 22.41
C GLY A 95 2.72 12.47 21.77
N VAL A 96 2.28 11.64 20.83
CA VAL A 96 0.95 11.75 20.21
C VAL A 96 -0.13 11.42 21.23
N TYR A 97 -0.01 10.29 21.93
CA TYR A 97 -0.99 9.87 22.93
C TYR A 97 -1.19 10.91 24.05
N ALA A 98 -0.09 11.48 24.54
CA ALA A 98 -0.17 12.51 25.59
C ALA A 98 -0.92 13.78 25.13
N LYS A 99 -0.90 14.09 23.83
CA LYS A 99 -1.58 15.27 23.27
C LYS A 99 -3.03 15.00 22.89
N LYS A 100 -3.33 13.81 22.36
CA LYS A 100 -4.61 13.49 21.72
C LYS A 100 -5.46 12.48 22.51
N GLY A 101 -4.87 11.75 23.46
CA GLY A 101 -5.54 10.64 24.17
C GLY A 101 -5.64 9.35 23.33
N ASN A 102 -5.38 9.40 22.04
CA ASN A 102 -5.35 8.28 21.10
C ASN A 102 -4.11 8.38 20.23
N CYS A 103 -3.67 7.25 19.65
CA CYS A 103 -2.64 7.25 18.64
C CYS A 103 -2.92 6.13 17.62
N LEU A 104 -3.09 6.51 16.35
CA LEU A 104 -3.25 5.58 15.23
C LEU A 104 -1.98 5.57 14.40
N VAL A 105 -1.37 4.40 14.25
CA VAL A 105 -0.07 4.22 13.59
C VAL A 105 -0.22 3.32 12.37
N ALA A 106 0.32 3.75 11.25
CA ALA A 106 0.52 2.93 10.05
C ALA A 106 1.98 2.47 10.00
N VAL A 107 2.21 1.18 9.81
CA VAL A 107 3.56 0.63 9.63
C VAL A 107 3.62 -0.25 8.39
N SER A 108 4.63 -0.06 7.55
CA SER A 108 4.92 -1.02 6.49
C SER A 108 5.58 -2.26 7.07
N GLU A 109 5.21 -3.46 6.61
CA GLU A 109 5.83 -4.72 7.04
C GLU A 109 7.35 -4.74 6.82
N GLY A 110 7.85 -3.92 5.89
CA GLY A 110 9.25 -3.85 5.48
C GLY A 110 10.09 -2.80 6.21
N ILE A 111 9.61 -2.20 7.30
CA ILE A 111 10.46 -1.29 8.08
C ILE A 111 11.67 -2.03 8.65
N HIS A 112 12.83 -1.38 8.60
CA HIS A 112 14.10 -1.98 8.98
C HIS A 112 14.99 -0.99 9.72
N TYR A 113 15.88 -1.52 10.54
CA TYR A 113 16.90 -0.75 11.22
C TYR A 113 18.00 -0.26 10.26
N ALA A 114 18.84 0.66 10.70
CA ALA A 114 19.94 1.22 9.90
C ALA A 114 20.97 0.17 9.42
N ASP A 115 21.05 -0.99 10.06
CA ASP A 115 21.86 -2.12 9.64
C ASP A 115 21.20 -3.00 8.56
N GLY A 116 19.95 -2.68 8.18
CA GLY A 116 19.16 -3.39 7.18
C GLY A 116 18.36 -4.58 7.73
N GLY A 117 18.47 -4.89 9.03
CA GLY A 117 17.66 -5.94 9.67
C GLY A 117 16.19 -5.53 9.78
N PHE A 118 15.26 -6.37 9.31
CA PHE A 118 13.83 -6.10 9.44
C PHE A 118 13.37 -6.17 10.90
N VAL A 119 12.51 -5.26 11.31
CA VAL A 119 11.97 -5.24 12.69
C VAL A 119 11.15 -6.50 12.98
N SER A 120 10.55 -7.11 11.96
CA SER A 120 9.77 -8.36 12.04
C SER A 120 10.59 -9.65 12.01
N GLU A 121 11.87 -9.62 11.62
CA GLU A 121 12.71 -10.83 11.43
C GLU A 121 12.99 -11.63 12.70
N ALA A 122 12.81 -11.05 13.86
CA ALA A 122 13.05 -11.75 15.15
C ALA A 122 12.21 -13.04 15.34
N LYS A 123 11.25 -13.35 14.45
CA LYS A 123 10.32 -14.50 14.56
C LYS A 123 10.23 -15.40 13.31
N VAL A 124 11.00 -15.16 12.23
CA VAL A 124 10.74 -15.86 10.94
C VAL A 124 11.85 -16.84 10.54
N GLU A 125 11.53 -18.13 10.60
CA GLU A 125 12.38 -19.24 10.09
C GLU A 125 12.01 -19.72 8.67
N LYS A 126 10.99 -19.15 7.99
CA LYS A 126 10.47 -19.68 6.72
C LYS A 126 10.55 -18.67 5.58
N THR A 127 10.99 -19.16 4.41
CA THR A 127 10.97 -18.40 3.16
C THR A 127 9.73 -18.74 2.32
N ASP A 128 9.27 -17.77 1.49
CA ASP A 128 8.24 -18.00 0.50
C ASP A 128 8.77 -18.81 -0.71
N GLY A 129 7.88 -19.15 -1.67
CA GLY A 129 8.23 -19.91 -2.87
C GLY A 129 9.24 -19.23 -3.80
N PHE A 130 9.61 -17.97 -3.54
CA PHE A 130 10.60 -17.19 -4.28
C PHE A 130 11.90 -16.98 -3.48
N GLY A 131 12.01 -17.56 -2.28
CA GLY A 131 13.20 -17.46 -1.43
C GLY A 131 13.25 -16.23 -0.51
N HIS A 132 12.15 -15.48 -0.39
CA HIS A 132 12.08 -14.33 0.51
C HIS A 132 11.61 -14.73 1.91
N ALA A 133 12.13 -14.08 2.95
CA ALA A 133 11.63 -14.25 4.31
C ALA A 133 10.12 -13.92 4.37
N GLN A 134 9.35 -14.77 5.04
CA GLN A 134 7.92 -14.57 5.20
C GLN A 134 7.73 -13.47 6.26
N MET A 135 7.26 -12.29 5.83
CA MET A 135 7.01 -11.15 6.71
C MET A 135 5.66 -11.28 7.41
N GLY A 136 5.48 -10.64 8.54
CA GLY A 136 4.22 -10.59 9.28
C GLY A 136 4.42 -10.59 10.79
N GLY A 137 3.39 -10.14 11.51
CA GLY A 137 3.43 -10.05 12.97
C GLY A 137 4.10 -8.79 13.52
N LEU A 138 4.49 -7.86 12.66
CA LEU A 138 5.11 -6.60 13.07
C LEU A 138 4.17 -5.78 13.97
N ALA A 139 2.88 -5.66 13.61
CA ALA A 139 1.90 -4.96 14.42
C ALA A 139 1.79 -5.54 15.83
N SER A 140 1.87 -6.86 15.96
CA SER A 140 1.83 -7.55 17.27
C SER A 140 3.09 -7.26 18.08
N ILE A 141 4.27 -7.29 17.45
CA ILE A 141 5.56 -6.98 18.10
C ILE A 141 5.55 -5.55 18.65
N LEU A 142 5.21 -4.57 17.80
CA LEU A 142 5.17 -3.17 18.20
C LEU A 142 4.08 -2.90 19.27
N ALA A 143 2.94 -3.59 19.18
CA ALA A 143 1.89 -3.48 20.19
C ALA A 143 2.35 -4.02 21.56
N GLU A 144 3.12 -5.12 21.59
CA GLU A 144 3.70 -5.64 22.84
C GLU A 144 4.69 -4.63 23.44
N VAL A 145 5.59 -4.08 22.63
CA VAL A 145 6.54 -3.05 23.09
C VAL A 145 5.81 -1.84 23.70
N ILE A 146 4.76 -1.34 23.04
CA ILE A 146 4.02 -0.19 23.58
C ILE A 146 3.26 -0.54 24.86
N LYS A 147 2.73 -1.78 25.00
CA LYS A 147 2.08 -2.23 26.26
C LYS A 147 3.06 -2.30 27.43
N GLU A 148 4.32 -2.69 27.19
CA GLU A 148 5.36 -2.72 28.21
C GLU A 148 5.79 -1.29 28.63
N GLU A 149 5.73 -0.34 27.71
CA GLU A 149 6.18 1.04 27.90
C GLU A 149 5.08 2.00 28.38
N MET A 150 3.81 1.63 28.24
CA MET A 150 2.65 2.48 28.53
C MET A 150 1.51 1.64 29.12
N ASP A 151 0.93 2.12 30.22
CA ASP A 151 -0.30 1.51 30.80
C ASP A 151 -1.55 2.00 30.06
N VAL A 152 -1.69 1.57 28.80
CA VAL A 152 -2.80 1.97 27.92
C VAL A 152 -3.31 0.76 27.10
N LYS A 153 -4.52 0.87 26.61
CA LYS A 153 -5.08 -0.14 25.70
C LYS A 153 -4.35 -0.06 24.35
N VAL A 154 -3.77 -1.18 23.90
CA VAL A 154 -3.09 -1.28 22.62
C VAL A 154 -3.70 -2.37 21.75
N ARG A 155 -3.81 -2.12 20.44
CA ARG A 155 -4.24 -3.08 19.43
C ARG A 155 -3.23 -3.11 18.28
N GLY A 156 -2.80 -4.32 17.90
CA GLY A 156 -2.12 -4.59 16.64
C GLY A 156 -3.12 -5.14 15.64
N ILE A 157 -3.15 -4.62 14.42
CA ILE A 157 -4.03 -5.06 13.32
C ILE A 157 -3.15 -5.30 12.11
N GLU A 158 -3.20 -6.51 11.55
CA GLU A 158 -2.55 -6.84 10.29
C GLU A 158 -3.60 -6.83 9.18
N LEU A 159 -3.48 -5.96 8.17
CA LEU A 159 -4.36 -5.98 7.00
C LEU A 159 -4.10 -7.20 6.12
N ASN A 160 -2.88 -7.69 6.10
CA ASN A 160 -2.46 -8.92 5.45
C ASN A 160 -3.12 -9.11 4.05
N LEU A 161 -3.71 -10.27 3.76
CA LEU A 161 -4.31 -10.59 2.47
C LEU A 161 -5.54 -9.73 2.12
N LEU A 162 -6.25 -9.18 3.10
CA LEU A 162 -7.48 -8.42 2.89
C LEU A 162 -7.26 -7.21 1.97
N GLN A 163 -6.16 -6.48 2.14
CA GLN A 163 -5.86 -5.29 1.35
C GLN A 163 -5.66 -5.56 -0.16
N ARG A 164 -5.35 -6.80 -0.56
CA ARG A 164 -5.19 -7.16 -1.98
C ARG A 164 -6.37 -7.93 -2.58
N CYS A 165 -7.39 -8.23 -1.81
CA CYS A 165 -8.55 -9.00 -2.26
C CYS A 165 -9.90 -8.35 -1.90
N GLY A 166 -9.91 -7.14 -1.33
CA GLY A 166 -11.10 -6.40 -0.92
C GLY A 166 -11.84 -5.78 -2.11
N ALA A 167 -12.42 -6.59 -2.97
CA ALA A 167 -13.08 -6.14 -4.21
C ALA A 167 -14.19 -5.10 -3.99
N HIS A 168 -14.84 -5.09 -2.82
CA HIS A 168 -15.91 -4.14 -2.47
C HIS A 168 -15.43 -2.69 -2.33
N LEU A 169 -14.12 -2.47 -2.23
CA LEU A 169 -13.48 -1.15 -2.18
C LEU A 169 -12.56 -0.91 -3.39
N ALA A 170 -12.75 -1.63 -4.49
CA ALA A 170 -11.96 -1.41 -5.69
C ALA A 170 -12.13 0.02 -6.23
N SER A 171 -11.08 0.56 -6.83
CA SER A 171 -11.12 1.82 -7.57
C SER A 171 -11.57 1.56 -9.01
N GLU A 172 -12.53 2.33 -9.51
CA GLU A 172 -12.95 2.27 -10.92
C GLU A 172 -11.79 2.66 -11.85
N THR A 173 -11.04 3.71 -11.49
CA THR A 173 -9.83 4.13 -12.22
C THR A 173 -8.84 2.96 -12.37
N ASP A 174 -8.57 2.22 -11.30
CA ASP A 174 -7.66 1.07 -11.34
C ASP A 174 -8.15 -0.05 -12.25
N ILE A 175 -9.46 -0.34 -12.22
CA ILE A 175 -10.07 -1.37 -13.08
C ILE A 175 -9.95 -0.98 -14.55
N GLU A 176 -10.30 0.26 -14.92
CA GLU A 176 -10.22 0.77 -16.28
C GLU A 176 -8.78 0.77 -16.81
N GLU A 177 -7.83 1.24 -16.00
CA GLU A 177 -6.42 1.28 -16.37
C GLU A 177 -5.79 -0.12 -16.44
N SER A 178 -6.19 -1.04 -15.56
CA SER A 178 -5.78 -2.45 -15.63
C SER A 178 -6.26 -3.11 -16.94
N PHE A 179 -7.50 -2.85 -17.35
CA PHE A 179 -8.02 -3.30 -18.63
C PHE A 179 -7.26 -2.67 -19.80
N MET A 180 -6.99 -1.38 -19.75
CA MET A 180 -6.20 -0.66 -20.76
C MET A 180 -4.80 -1.25 -20.91
N ALA A 181 -4.12 -1.60 -19.82
CA ALA A 181 -2.81 -2.24 -19.86
C ALA A 181 -2.85 -3.62 -20.54
N GLY A 182 -3.83 -4.45 -20.19
CA GLY A 182 -4.02 -5.77 -20.79
C GLY A 182 -4.33 -5.68 -22.30
N LYS A 183 -5.24 -4.78 -22.69
CA LYS A 183 -5.58 -4.50 -24.09
C LYS A 183 -4.36 -4.05 -24.88
N ALA A 184 -3.62 -3.06 -24.38
CA ALA A 184 -2.42 -2.55 -25.03
C ALA A 184 -1.34 -3.65 -25.19
N ALA A 185 -1.20 -4.55 -24.23
CA ALA A 185 -0.26 -5.65 -24.33
C ALA A 185 -0.60 -6.61 -25.50
N VAL A 186 -1.88 -6.94 -25.65
CA VAL A 186 -2.34 -7.81 -26.76
C VAL A 186 -2.16 -7.12 -28.10
N GLU A 187 -2.57 -5.85 -28.24
CA GLU A 187 -2.45 -5.07 -29.48
C GLU A 187 -0.99 -4.96 -29.93
N ASN A 188 -0.07 -4.65 -29.02
CA ASN A 188 1.35 -4.55 -29.31
C ASN A 188 1.98 -5.92 -29.66
N ALA A 189 1.56 -7.00 -28.97
CA ALA A 189 2.02 -8.35 -29.29
C ALA A 189 1.59 -8.77 -30.72
N ILE A 190 0.34 -8.47 -31.13
CA ILE A 190 -0.17 -8.74 -32.48
C ILE A 190 0.61 -7.90 -33.53
N ALA A 191 0.99 -6.67 -33.18
CA ALA A 191 1.83 -5.82 -34.04
C ALA A 191 3.28 -6.30 -34.13
N GLY A 192 3.65 -7.40 -33.47
CA GLY A 192 5.00 -7.99 -33.52
C GLY A 192 6.01 -7.36 -32.57
N ILE A 193 5.58 -6.48 -31.68
CA ILE A 193 6.46 -5.85 -30.69
C ILE A 193 6.86 -6.89 -29.63
N ASN A 194 8.15 -6.88 -29.27
CA ASN A 194 8.75 -7.88 -28.40
C ASN A 194 9.75 -7.21 -27.42
N GLY A 195 9.99 -7.84 -26.25
CA GLY A 195 10.97 -7.38 -25.28
C GLY A 195 10.58 -6.08 -24.57
N ARG A 196 9.28 -5.78 -24.49
CA ARG A 196 8.75 -4.58 -23.88
C ARG A 196 7.74 -4.91 -22.77
N MET A 197 7.56 -3.98 -21.83
CA MET A 197 6.50 -3.98 -20.84
C MET A 197 5.56 -2.80 -21.12
N ILE A 198 4.26 -3.01 -20.96
CA ILE A 198 3.30 -1.91 -20.89
C ILE A 198 3.55 -1.17 -19.58
N ALA A 199 3.58 0.14 -19.65
CA ALA A 199 3.70 1.02 -18.48
C ALA A 199 2.66 2.13 -18.57
N PHE A 200 2.28 2.67 -17.42
CA PHE A 200 1.40 3.84 -17.35
C PHE A 200 2.22 5.14 -17.39
N GLU A 201 1.67 6.12 -18.05
CA GLU A 201 2.16 7.48 -18.07
C GLU A 201 1.05 8.44 -17.67
N ARG A 202 1.25 9.12 -16.55
CA ARG A 202 0.36 10.14 -16.04
C ARG A 202 0.35 11.37 -16.91
N GLY A 203 -0.83 11.94 -17.11
CA GLY A 203 -1.04 13.21 -17.79
C GLY A 203 -2.20 13.99 -17.18
N ILE A 204 -2.48 15.12 -17.80
CA ILE A 204 -3.64 15.96 -17.49
C ILE A 204 -4.41 16.18 -18.78
N GLN A 205 -5.69 15.90 -18.77
CA GLN A 205 -6.60 16.19 -19.88
C GLN A 205 -7.79 17.00 -19.35
N ASN A 206 -8.03 18.16 -19.93
CA ASN A 206 -9.09 19.08 -19.50
C ASN A 206 -9.03 19.45 -17.99
N GLY A 207 -7.81 19.62 -17.46
CA GLY A 207 -7.58 19.96 -16.05
C GLY A 207 -7.80 18.80 -15.07
N ARG A 208 -7.97 17.57 -15.55
CA ARG A 208 -8.17 16.36 -14.73
C ARG A 208 -7.07 15.35 -14.99
N TYR A 209 -6.87 14.47 -14.02
CA TYR A 209 -6.01 13.30 -14.17
C TYR A 209 -6.41 12.49 -15.42
N ALA A 210 -5.41 12.04 -16.15
CA ALA A 210 -5.54 11.12 -17.27
C ALA A 210 -4.35 10.18 -17.31
N CYS A 211 -4.57 8.97 -17.79
CA CYS A 211 -3.53 7.96 -17.96
C CYS A 211 -3.50 7.47 -19.40
N LYS A 212 -2.30 7.20 -19.90
CA LYS A 212 -2.06 6.52 -21.17
C LYS A 212 -1.01 5.43 -20.99
N THR A 213 -1.01 4.47 -21.90
CA THR A 213 0.03 3.44 -21.92
C THR A 213 1.24 3.88 -22.74
N LYS A 214 2.42 3.43 -22.31
CA LYS A 214 3.67 3.50 -23.06
C LYS A 214 4.40 2.16 -23.03
N LEU A 215 5.43 2.02 -23.84
CA LEU A 215 6.27 0.83 -23.89
C LEU A 215 7.63 1.12 -23.25
N VAL A 216 8.05 0.26 -22.32
CA VAL A 216 9.36 0.32 -21.65
C VAL A 216 10.13 -0.95 -21.95
N PRO A 217 11.45 -0.89 -22.26
CA PRO A 217 12.27 -2.07 -22.43
C PRO A 217 12.28 -2.93 -21.16
N LEU A 218 12.09 -4.25 -21.31
CA LEU A 218 12.09 -5.17 -20.13
C LEU A 218 13.40 -5.10 -19.34
N MET A 219 14.53 -4.88 -20.02
CA MET A 219 15.85 -4.80 -19.38
C MET A 219 16.02 -3.55 -18.49
N GLU A 220 15.23 -2.50 -18.71
CA GLU A 220 15.25 -1.30 -17.87
C GLU A 220 14.39 -1.44 -16.62
N VAL A 221 13.44 -2.36 -16.62
CA VAL A 221 12.48 -2.59 -15.52
C VAL A 221 12.93 -3.73 -14.61
N ALA A 222 13.58 -4.75 -15.17
CA ALA A 222 13.95 -5.95 -14.44
C ALA A 222 14.94 -5.63 -13.32
N ASN A 223 14.61 -6.08 -12.10
CA ASN A 223 15.42 -5.90 -10.89
C ASN A 223 15.68 -4.44 -10.48
N VAL A 224 14.80 -3.52 -10.89
CA VAL A 224 14.84 -2.12 -10.45
C VAL A 224 13.57 -1.79 -9.70
N GLU A 225 13.71 -1.33 -8.46
CA GLU A 225 12.58 -0.95 -7.59
C GLU A 225 12.32 0.55 -7.67
N LYS A 226 11.05 0.91 -7.66
CA LYS A 226 10.57 2.30 -7.54
C LYS A 226 10.14 2.55 -6.11
N LYS A 227 10.88 3.37 -5.39
CA LYS A 227 10.58 3.79 -4.01
C LYS A 227 9.87 5.13 -3.98
N ILE A 228 9.24 5.44 -2.84
CA ILE A 228 8.71 6.78 -2.59
C ILE A 228 9.88 7.78 -2.59
N PRO A 229 9.77 8.89 -3.35
CA PRO A 229 10.80 9.93 -3.32
C PRO A 229 11.01 10.45 -1.88
N ARG A 230 12.26 10.58 -1.44
CA ARG A 230 12.57 11.07 -0.09
C ARG A 230 11.95 12.45 0.18
N SER A 231 11.81 13.28 -0.86
CA SER A 231 11.17 14.59 -0.78
C SER A 231 9.65 14.54 -0.50
N TRP A 232 9.02 13.37 -0.62
CA TRP A 232 7.60 13.17 -0.29
C TRP A 232 7.39 12.68 1.14
N ILE A 233 8.47 12.30 1.82
CA ILE A 233 8.45 11.86 3.22
C ILE A 233 8.82 13.06 4.10
N ASN A 234 8.12 13.24 5.20
CA ASN A 234 8.40 14.30 6.17
C ASN A 234 9.84 14.21 6.71
N GLU A 235 10.38 15.32 7.19
CA GLU A 235 11.76 15.37 7.68
C GLU A 235 12.00 14.42 8.85
N ASP A 236 11.01 14.27 9.74
CA ASP A 236 11.04 13.39 10.90
C ASP A 236 10.86 11.90 10.56
N GLY A 237 10.52 11.56 9.30
CA GLY A 237 10.32 10.19 8.82
C GLY A 237 9.02 9.53 9.28
N THR A 238 8.08 10.29 9.86
CA THR A 238 6.85 9.74 10.46
C THR A 238 5.58 10.02 9.66
N GLY A 239 5.71 10.37 8.38
CA GLY A 239 4.57 10.69 7.52
C GLY A 239 4.99 11.07 6.11
N VAL A 240 4.00 11.38 5.29
CA VAL A 240 4.17 11.86 3.93
C VAL A 240 3.53 13.25 3.76
N ASN A 241 4.05 14.01 2.80
CA ASN A 241 3.55 15.35 2.51
C ASN A 241 2.49 15.34 1.40
N HIS A 242 2.00 16.53 1.07
CA HIS A 242 0.93 16.73 0.10
C HIS A 242 1.26 16.21 -1.32
N GLN A 243 2.53 16.16 -1.72
CA GLN A 243 2.92 15.60 -3.02
C GLN A 243 2.50 14.13 -3.18
N PHE A 244 2.56 13.35 -2.10
CA PHE A 244 2.04 11.98 -2.11
C PHE A 244 0.51 11.96 -2.28
N ILE A 245 -0.21 12.86 -1.60
CA ILE A 245 -1.68 12.97 -1.72
C ILE A 245 -2.07 13.32 -3.17
N GLU A 246 -1.43 14.32 -3.78
CA GLU A 246 -1.64 14.70 -5.18
C GLU A 246 -1.38 13.54 -6.15
N TYR A 247 -0.41 12.69 -5.84
CA TYR A 247 -0.12 11.50 -6.62
C TYR A 247 -1.20 10.43 -6.47
N ALA A 248 -1.58 10.09 -5.24
CA ALA A 248 -2.40 8.91 -4.95
C ALA A 248 -3.92 9.16 -5.06
N LEU A 249 -4.38 10.37 -4.69
CA LEU A 249 -5.82 10.69 -4.65
C LEU A 249 -6.55 10.49 -5.99
N PRO A 250 -6.01 10.89 -7.15
CA PRO A 250 -6.68 10.64 -8.44
C PRO A 250 -6.82 9.16 -8.79
N LEU A 251 -5.94 8.30 -8.29
CA LEU A 251 -5.93 6.88 -8.61
C LEU A 251 -7.03 6.09 -7.90
N ILE A 252 -7.49 6.55 -6.72
CA ILE A 252 -8.50 5.84 -5.93
C ILE A 252 -9.95 6.22 -6.30
N GLN A 253 -10.14 6.94 -7.38
CA GLN A 253 -11.44 7.50 -7.74
C GLN A 253 -12.38 6.48 -8.39
N GLY A 254 -13.67 6.75 -8.25
CA GLY A 254 -14.76 6.00 -8.85
C GLY A 254 -15.18 4.76 -8.03
N GLU A 255 -16.45 4.39 -8.25
CA GLU A 255 -17.11 3.25 -7.61
C GLU A 255 -17.56 2.26 -8.69
N PRO A 256 -16.85 1.14 -8.89
CA PRO A 256 -17.23 0.17 -9.91
C PRO A 256 -18.53 -0.54 -9.54
N ASP A 257 -19.38 -0.79 -10.54
CA ASP A 257 -20.56 -1.64 -10.38
C ASP A 257 -20.15 -3.12 -10.32
N LEU A 258 -19.87 -3.59 -9.12
CA LEU A 258 -19.40 -4.96 -8.89
C LEU A 258 -20.55 -5.96 -8.97
N PRO A 259 -20.43 -7.03 -9.77
CA PRO A 259 -21.44 -8.08 -9.83
C PRO A 259 -21.69 -8.72 -8.47
N LYS A 260 -22.96 -8.87 -8.11
CA LYS A 260 -23.39 -9.50 -6.85
C LYS A 260 -24.34 -10.66 -7.11
N GLN A 261 -24.34 -11.61 -6.19
CA GLN A 261 -25.35 -12.66 -6.07
C GLN A 261 -25.73 -12.78 -4.59
N ASP A 262 -26.99 -12.68 -4.29
CA ASP A 262 -27.53 -12.72 -2.91
C ASP A 262 -26.79 -11.71 -1.97
N SER A 263 -26.54 -10.48 -2.50
CA SER A 263 -25.80 -9.39 -1.83
C SER A 263 -24.30 -9.65 -1.59
N LEU A 264 -23.76 -10.79 -1.98
CA LEU A 264 -22.33 -11.10 -1.89
C LEU A 264 -21.63 -10.86 -3.24
N PRO A 265 -20.33 -10.50 -3.23
CA PRO A 265 -19.56 -10.36 -4.46
C PRO A 265 -19.56 -11.65 -5.28
N ARG A 266 -19.86 -11.52 -6.58
CA ARG A 266 -19.80 -12.63 -7.53
C ARG A 266 -18.50 -12.57 -8.34
N PHE A 267 -17.60 -13.47 -8.05
CA PHE A 267 -16.31 -13.56 -8.74
C PHE A 267 -16.39 -14.41 -10.00
N ALA A 268 -15.66 -14.00 -11.05
CA ALA A 268 -15.51 -14.78 -12.26
C ALA A 268 -14.72 -16.08 -11.98
N LYS A 269 -15.21 -17.19 -12.52
CA LYS A 269 -14.53 -18.47 -12.48
C LYS A 269 -13.89 -18.75 -13.84
N LEU A 270 -12.57 -18.61 -13.91
CA LEU A 270 -11.82 -18.90 -15.14
C LEU A 270 -11.71 -20.41 -15.33
N LYS A 271 -12.02 -20.88 -16.56
CA LYS A 271 -11.73 -22.24 -16.98
C LYS A 271 -10.24 -22.32 -17.29
N LYS A 272 -9.46 -23.02 -16.46
CA LYS A 272 -8.04 -23.27 -16.69
C LYS A 272 -7.87 -24.39 -17.73
N ILE A 273 -8.07 -24.06 -19.02
CA ILE A 273 -7.92 -24.98 -20.14
C ILE A 273 -6.54 -24.72 -20.75
N LEU A 274 -5.72 -25.77 -20.82
CA LEU A 274 -4.42 -25.70 -21.50
C LEU A 274 -4.64 -25.49 -23.00
N ALA A 275 -3.88 -24.59 -23.59
CA ALA A 275 -3.80 -24.45 -25.04
C ALA A 275 -3.22 -25.78 -25.62
N LYS A 276 -3.88 -26.27 -26.67
CA LYS A 276 -3.38 -27.46 -27.42
C LYS A 276 -2.30 -27.06 -28.40
#